data_dfa47b28e0f6531104e777c02c2e804b
#
_entry.id   dfa47b28e0f6531104e777c02c2e804b
#
_cell.length_a   1.000
_cell.length_b   1.000
_cell.length_c   1.000
_cell.angle_alpha   90.00
_cell.angle_beta   90.00
_cell.angle_gamma   90.00
#
_symmetry.space_group_name_H-M   'P 1'
#
loop_
_entity.id
_entity.type
_entity.pdbx_description
1 polymer ?
#
loop_
_entity_poly.entity_id
_entity_poly.type
_entity_poly.pdbx_seq_one_letter_code
_entity_poly.pdbx_strand_id
1 'polypeptide(L)'
;DAAGELKGGAMAQTVVIVGASHAAVQAVDTLRREGHSGPIVLVGDEPHLPYNRPPLSKKYLAGELERERLWLRSAHFYQQHRVETRLGVRVTAIDRGTQRVRLGDGGELGYDHLLLCVGSRPRLLEVPGKQLAGIHCLRTIADVDAIRADLAGARRLVVVGAGYIGLEAAACARQLGLDVTVLEAAERPLNRVVAPEISSFYERRHAREGVRILCRETVTGYLG
;
A
#
# COMPACT_ATOMS: atom_id res chain seq x y z
N ASP A 1 26.56 42.91 36.21
CA ASP A 1 25.19 42.41 36.26
C ASP A 1 24.91 41.65 35.00
N ALA A 2 25.12 40.34 35.10
CA ALA A 2 24.81 39.41 34.01
C ALA A 2 23.53 38.66 34.36
N ALA A 3 22.41 39.16 33.87
CA ALA A 3 21.18 38.38 33.81
C ALA A 3 21.20 37.58 32.51
N GLY A 4 21.79 36.40 32.56
CA GLY A 4 21.63 35.40 31.55
C GLY A 4 20.23 34.82 31.66
N GLU A 5 19.30 35.29 30.83
CA GLU A 5 18.00 34.64 30.62
C GLU A 5 18.26 33.21 30.12
N LEU A 6 18.08 32.26 31.00
CA LEU A 6 17.87 30.87 30.64
C LEU A 6 16.58 30.81 29.79
N LYS A 7 16.71 30.83 28.46
CA LYS A 7 15.65 30.43 27.56
C LYS A 7 15.21 29.03 27.98
N GLY A 8 14.08 28.95 28.67
CA GLY A 8 13.42 27.67 28.99
C GLY A 8 13.32 26.85 27.72
N GLY A 9 14.06 25.76 27.65
CA GLY A 9 14.02 24.87 26.53
C GLY A 9 12.56 24.33 26.41
N ALA A 10 11.85 24.74 25.39
CA ALA A 10 10.57 24.11 25.06
C ALA A 10 10.82 22.62 24.96
N MET A 11 10.10 21.83 25.77
CA MET A 11 10.20 20.38 25.70
C MET A 11 9.99 19.95 24.25
N ALA A 12 10.88 19.12 23.75
CA ALA A 12 10.87 18.72 22.36
C ALA A 12 9.59 17.90 22.10
N GLN A 13 8.70 18.41 21.29
CA GLN A 13 7.37 17.85 21.00
C GLN A 13 7.48 16.48 20.34
N THR A 14 6.67 15.53 20.78
CA THR A 14 6.60 14.17 20.23
C THR A 14 5.64 14.12 19.03
N VAL A 15 6.12 13.65 17.91
CA VAL A 15 5.31 13.40 16.72
C VAL A 15 5.08 11.90 16.56
N VAL A 16 3.82 11.48 16.57
CA VAL A 16 3.44 10.10 16.22
C VAL A 16 2.88 10.09 14.79
N ILE A 17 3.43 9.24 13.93
CA ILE A 17 3.03 9.05 12.54
C ILE A 17 2.39 7.67 12.41
N VAL A 18 1.10 7.62 12.08
CA VAL A 18 0.34 6.38 11.89
C VAL A 18 0.26 6.05 10.40
N GLY A 19 0.82 4.91 10.03
CA GLY A 19 0.90 4.42 8.65
C GLY A 19 2.31 4.51 8.07
N ALA A 20 2.96 3.37 7.86
CA ALA A 20 4.30 3.24 7.29
C ALA A 20 4.25 3.34 5.74
N SER A 21 4.17 4.56 5.21
CA SER A 21 3.88 4.84 3.81
C SER A 21 4.80 5.93 3.21
N HIS A 22 4.64 6.23 1.92
CA HIS A 22 5.34 7.35 1.27
C HIS A 22 5.15 8.68 2.00
N ALA A 23 3.91 8.97 2.41
CA ALA A 23 3.61 10.20 3.15
C ALA A 23 4.35 10.25 4.47
N ALA A 24 4.45 9.12 5.18
CA ALA A 24 5.18 9.03 6.44
C ALA A 24 6.68 9.27 6.27
N VAL A 25 7.30 8.68 5.24
CA VAL A 25 8.73 8.91 4.93
C VAL A 25 8.99 10.37 4.60
N GLN A 26 8.13 10.97 3.78
CA GLN A 26 8.24 12.38 3.43
C GLN A 26 8.07 13.28 4.66
N ALA A 27 7.13 12.93 5.56
CA ALA A 27 6.94 13.68 6.81
C ALA A 27 8.18 13.62 7.69
N VAL A 28 8.78 12.44 7.88
CA VAL A 28 10.03 12.26 8.64
C VAL A 28 11.15 13.14 8.06
N ASP A 29 11.37 13.03 6.75
CA ASP A 29 12.42 13.78 6.05
C ASP A 29 12.21 15.30 6.21
N THR A 30 10.99 15.76 6.00
CA THR A 30 10.63 17.19 6.11
C THR A 30 10.78 17.68 7.56
N LEU A 31 10.24 16.96 8.54
CA LEU A 31 10.34 17.36 9.95
C LEU A 31 11.81 17.53 10.38
N ARG A 32 12.70 16.60 10.01
CA ARG A 32 14.11 16.71 10.35
C ARG A 32 14.83 17.83 9.60
N ARG A 33 14.53 18.02 8.33
CA ARG A 33 15.10 19.12 7.53
C ARG A 33 14.69 20.48 8.05
N GLU A 34 13.44 20.63 8.48
CA GLU A 34 12.92 21.90 9.05
C GLU A 34 13.27 22.07 10.55
N GLY A 35 14.17 21.23 11.11
CA GLY A 35 14.75 21.42 12.43
C GLY A 35 13.96 20.81 13.59
N HIS A 36 12.94 19.98 13.34
CA HIS A 36 12.26 19.27 14.43
C HIS A 36 13.24 18.30 15.12
N SER A 37 13.60 18.57 16.37
CA SER A 37 14.56 17.77 17.15
C SER A 37 13.91 16.74 18.08
N GLY A 38 12.58 16.84 18.29
CA GLY A 38 11.79 15.98 19.17
C GLY A 38 11.68 14.53 18.71
N PRO A 39 11.15 13.65 19.56
CA PRO A 39 10.90 12.27 19.22
C PRO A 39 9.94 12.15 18.02
N ILE A 40 10.22 11.19 17.12
CA ILE A 40 9.33 10.77 16.05
C ILE A 40 9.11 9.27 16.19
N VAL A 41 7.85 8.84 16.31
CA VAL A 41 7.48 7.44 16.34
C VAL A 41 6.64 7.12 15.09
N LEU A 42 7.12 6.19 14.28
CA LEU A 42 6.44 5.70 13.08
C LEU A 42 5.79 4.34 13.39
N VAL A 43 4.48 4.26 13.28
CA VAL A 43 3.70 3.02 13.52
C VAL A 43 3.12 2.51 12.21
N GLY A 44 3.35 1.24 11.89
CA GLY A 44 2.81 0.57 10.70
C GLY A 44 2.23 -0.79 11.01
N ASP A 45 1.10 -1.14 10.39
CA ASP A 45 0.43 -2.44 10.57
C ASP A 45 1.07 -3.57 9.75
N GLU A 46 1.88 -3.26 8.76
CA GLU A 46 2.70 -4.24 8.05
C GLU A 46 4.08 -4.41 8.73
N PRO A 47 4.67 -5.63 8.75
CA PRO A 47 5.96 -5.89 9.40
C PRO A 47 7.16 -5.44 8.54
N HIS A 48 6.96 -4.44 7.70
CA HIS A 48 7.92 -3.96 6.73
C HIS A 48 8.20 -2.48 6.90
N LEU A 49 9.45 -2.08 6.63
CA LEU A 49 9.78 -0.67 6.44
C LEU A 49 8.90 -0.06 5.33
N PRO A 50 8.64 1.25 5.36
CA PRO A 50 7.93 1.93 4.29
C PRO A 50 8.49 1.60 2.92
N TYR A 51 7.64 1.18 2.00
CA TYR A 51 8.04 0.66 0.70
C TYR A 51 7.24 1.23 -0.47
N ASN A 52 7.80 1.09 -1.66
CA ASN A 52 7.23 1.54 -2.91
C ASN A 52 6.18 0.53 -3.41
N ARG A 53 4.91 0.94 -3.50
CA ARG A 53 3.81 0.06 -3.91
C ARG A 53 3.67 -0.15 -5.43
N PRO A 54 3.99 0.80 -6.33
CA PRO A 54 3.85 0.60 -7.76
C PRO A 54 4.54 -0.64 -8.34
N PRO A 55 5.70 -1.13 -7.84
CA PRO A 55 6.29 -2.37 -8.32
C PRO A 55 5.49 -3.64 -8.00
N LEU A 56 4.55 -3.58 -7.04
CA LEU A 56 3.80 -4.74 -6.58
C LEU A 56 2.93 -5.38 -7.68
N SER A 57 2.40 -4.60 -8.61
CA SER A 57 1.64 -5.07 -9.77
C SER A 57 2.51 -5.32 -11.02
N LYS A 58 3.82 -5.16 -10.91
CA LYS A 58 4.79 -5.18 -12.02
C LYS A 58 5.95 -6.13 -11.70
N LYS A 59 7.17 -5.58 -11.59
CA LYS A 59 8.41 -6.33 -11.42
C LYS A 59 8.43 -7.21 -10.17
N TYR A 60 7.78 -6.78 -9.07
CA TYR A 60 7.70 -7.62 -7.87
C TYR A 60 6.78 -8.81 -8.09
N LEU A 61 5.61 -8.61 -8.72
CA LEU A 61 4.71 -9.72 -9.10
C LEU A 61 5.39 -10.68 -10.09
N ALA A 62 6.14 -10.14 -11.06
CA ALA A 62 6.90 -10.94 -12.02
C ALA A 62 8.07 -11.72 -11.42
N GLY A 63 8.48 -11.43 -10.18
CA GLY A 63 9.66 -12.05 -9.56
C GLY A 63 11.00 -11.45 -10.03
N GLU A 64 10.95 -10.30 -10.70
CA GLU A 64 12.11 -9.59 -11.25
C GLU A 64 12.72 -8.57 -10.29
N LEU A 65 12.14 -8.40 -9.12
CA LEU A 65 12.56 -7.42 -8.10
C LEU A 65 12.59 -8.07 -6.74
N GLU A 66 13.74 -8.02 -6.07
CA GLU A 66 13.89 -8.47 -4.70
C GLU A 66 13.13 -7.56 -3.72
N ARG A 67 12.67 -8.13 -2.60
CA ARG A 67 11.87 -7.42 -1.59
C ARG A 67 12.58 -6.18 -1.03
N GLU A 68 13.86 -6.26 -0.79
CA GLU A 68 14.70 -5.21 -0.20
C GLU A 68 14.77 -3.97 -1.10
N ARG A 69 14.61 -4.14 -2.40
CA ARG A 69 14.58 -3.05 -3.37
C ARG A 69 13.26 -2.30 -3.42
N LEU A 70 12.27 -2.78 -2.69
CA LEU A 70 11.02 -2.05 -2.51
C LEU A 70 11.15 -0.90 -1.51
N TRP A 71 12.08 -0.97 -0.55
CA TRP A 71 12.18 0.01 0.54
C TRP A 71 12.37 1.43 0.02
N LEU A 72 11.57 2.37 0.55
CA LEU A 72 11.71 3.80 0.24
C LEU A 72 12.98 4.39 0.83
N ARG A 73 13.36 3.90 2.00
CA ARG A 73 14.61 4.24 2.71
C ARG A 73 15.13 3.00 3.42
N SER A 74 16.45 2.92 3.57
CA SER A 74 17.09 1.86 4.35
C SER A 74 16.80 1.99 5.84
N ALA A 75 17.02 0.95 6.63
CA ALA A 75 16.91 0.99 8.08
C ALA A 75 17.84 2.07 8.69
N HIS A 76 19.00 2.26 8.09
CA HIS A 76 19.97 3.30 8.52
C HIS A 76 19.39 4.72 8.48
N PHE A 77 18.51 5.03 7.50
CA PHE A 77 17.83 6.32 7.43
C PHE A 77 17.03 6.60 8.71
N TYR A 78 16.25 5.64 9.19
CA TYR A 78 15.44 5.83 10.41
C TYR A 78 16.29 5.96 11.65
N GLN A 79 17.40 5.22 11.75
CA GLN A 79 18.39 5.33 12.83
C GLN A 79 19.05 6.71 12.81
N GLN A 80 19.55 7.15 11.68
CA GLN A 80 20.20 8.45 11.50
C GLN A 80 19.26 9.61 11.85
N HIS A 81 17.98 9.48 11.52
CA HIS A 81 16.94 10.48 11.79
C HIS A 81 16.31 10.30 13.18
N ARG A 82 16.82 9.39 14.02
CA ARG A 82 16.28 9.09 15.36
C ARG A 82 14.78 8.88 15.34
N VAL A 83 14.30 8.04 14.42
CA VAL A 83 12.89 7.63 14.29
C VAL A 83 12.73 6.28 14.94
N GLU A 84 11.87 6.19 15.96
CA GLU A 84 11.43 4.92 16.50
C GLU A 84 10.42 4.30 15.50
N THR A 85 10.68 3.08 15.05
CA THR A 85 9.77 2.36 14.14
C THR A 85 9.09 1.22 14.88
N ARG A 86 7.76 1.21 14.88
CA ARG A 86 6.90 0.13 15.39
C ARG A 86 6.14 -0.49 14.23
N LEU A 87 6.70 -1.54 13.66
CA LEU A 87 6.18 -2.23 12.49
C LEU A 87 5.47 -3.52 12.90
N GLY A 88 4.45 -3.92 12.12
CA GLY A 88 3.58 -5.06 12.45
C GLY A 88 2.58 -4.75 13.58
N VAL A 89 2.39 -3.47 13.93
CA VAL A 89 1.51 -3.05 15.01
C VAL A 89 0.46 -2.07 14.46
N ARG A 90 -0.81 -2.41 14.68
CA ARG A 90 -1.94 -1.57 14.25
C ARG A 90 -2.32 -0.58 15.33
N VAL A 91 -2.55 0.67 14.97
CA VAL A 91 -3.26 1.64 15.80
C VAL A 91 -4.75 1.33 15.73
N THR A 92 -5.38 1.07 16.89
CA THR A 92 -6.78 0.65 16.99
C THR A 92 -7.71 1.77 17.43
N ALA A 93 -7.20 2.77 18.15
CA ALA A 93 -7.97 3.92 18.59
C ALA A 93 -7.10 5.17 18.77
N ILE A 94 -7.74 6.33 18.68
CA ILE A 94 -7.14 7.63 18.94
C ILE A 94 -7.98 8.31 20.04
N ASP A 95 -7.33 8.57 21.17
CA ASP A 95 -7.92 9.39 22.23
C ASP A 95 -7.38 10.83 22.09
N ARG A 96 -8.24 11.72 21.67
CA ARG A 96 -7.88 13.13 21.46
C ARG A 96 -7.84 13.92 22.77
N GLY A 97 -8.58 13.47 23.78
CA GLY A 97 -8.66 14.14 25.08
C GLY A 97 -7.37 13.96 25.88
N THR A 98 -6.80 12.75 25.86
CA THR A 98 -5.54 12.43 26.51
C THR A 98 -4.33 12.48 25.59
N GLN A 99 -4.52 12.82 24.30
CA GLN A 99 -3.49 12.81 23.26
C GLN A 99 -2.71 11.48 23.19
N ARG A 100 -3.45 10.35 23.13
CA ARG A 100 -2.89 9.00 23.05
C ARG A 100 -3.44 8.23 21.86
N VAL A 101 -2.63 7.35 21.31
CA VAL A 101 -3.07 6.29 20.40
C VAL A 101 -2.93 4.95 21.10
N ARG A 102 -3.92 4.06 20.90
CA ARG A 102 -3.86 2.67 21.37
C ARG A 102 -3.37 1.76 20.27
N LEU A 103 -2.51 0.83 20.64
CA LEU A 103 -1.94 -0.16 19.76
C LEU A 103 -2.65 -1.50 19.89
N GLY A 104 -2.61 -2.31 18.83
CA GLY A 104 -3.24 -3.62 18.81
C GLY A 104 -2.56 -4.67 19.70
N ASP A 105 -1.34 -4.42 20.15
CA ASP A 105 -0.59 -5.22 21.12
C ASP A 105 -0.90 -4.85 22.59
N GLY A 106 -1.81 -3.91 22.81
CA GLY A 106 -2.19 -3.40 24.13
C GLY A 106 -1.37 -2.20 24.61
N GLY A 107 -0.35 -1.77 23.87
CA GLY A 107 0.44 -0.59 24.18
C GLY A 107 -0.29 0.72 23.89
N GLU A 108 0.24 1.81 24.42
CA GLU A 108 -0.20 3.17 24.13
C GLU A 108 1.00 4.08 23.82
N LEU A 109 0.77 5.09 22.98
CA LEU A 109 1.74 6.14 22.67
C LEU A 109 1.10 7.51 22.89
N GLY A 110 1.75 8.34 23.70
CA GLY A 110 1.41 9.76 23.84
C GLY A 110 1.97 10.56 22.66
N TYR A 111 1.29 11.64 22.28
CA TYR A 111 1.74 12.54 21.22
C TYR A 111 1.40 13.99 21.54
N ASP A 112 2.24 14.91 21.07
CA ASP A 112 1.90 16.31 20.95
C ASP A 112 1.29 16.58 19.58
N HIS A 113 1.81 15.90 18.54
CA HIS A 113 1.30 15.94 17.17
C HIS A 113 1.05 14.55 16.62
N LEU A 114 -0.08 14.36 15.96
CA LEU A 114 -0.45 13.09 15.32
C LEU A 114 -0.61 13.31 13.81
N LEU A 115 0.15 12.54 13.01
CA LEU A 115 0.01 12.50 11.56
C LEU A 115 -0.63 11.18 11.15
N LEU A 116 -1.67 11.25 10.32
CA LEU A 116 -2.35 10.08 9.77
C LEU A 116 -1.92 9.85 8.31
N CYS A 117 -1.06 8.87 8.11
CA CYS A 117 -0.50 8.46 6.81
C CYS A 117 -0.99 7.07 6.40
N VAL A 118 -2.24 6.74 6.76
CA VAL A 118 -2.83 5.39 6.72
C VAL A 118 -3.13 4.86 5.31
N GLY A 119 -3.06 5.71 4.28
CA GLY A 119 -3.33 5.31 2.90
C GLY A 119 -4.78 4.86 2.68
N SER A 120 -4.95 3.75 1.95
CA SER A 120 -6.26 3.19 1.61
C SER A 120 -6.24 1.67 1.65
N ARG A 121 -7.42 1.06 1.74
CA ARG A 121 -7.62 -0.39 1.67
C ARG A 121 -8.35 -0.78 0.39
N PRO A 122 -8.11 -1.97 -0.18
CA PRO A 122 -8.93 -2.50 -1.24
C PRO A 122 -10.38 -2.63 -0.77
N ARG A 123 -11.32 -2.31 -1.66
CA ARG A 123 -12.73 -2.65 -1.44
C ARG A 123 -12.95 -4.07 -1.92
N LEU A 124 -13.23 -4.98 -0.99
CA LEU A 124 -13.60 -6.35 -1.31
C LEU A 124 -15.00 -6.38 -1.92
N LEU A 125 -15.23 -7.33 -2.83
CA LEU A 125 -16.56 -7.63 -3.30
C LEU A 125 -17.29 -8.46 -2.25
N GLU A 126 -18.41 -7.94 -1.77
CA GLU A 126 -19.28 -8.63 -0.81
C GLU A 126 -20.25 -9.55 -1.58
N VAL A 127 -19.72 -10.64 -2.12
CA VAL A 127 -20.44 -11.63 -2.91
C VAL A 127 -20.26 -13.04 -2.35
N PRO A 128 -21.18 -13.98 -2.64
CA PRO A 128 -21.01 -15.39 -2.27
C PRO A 128 -19.65 -15.94 -2.76
N GLY A 129 -19.02 -16.76 -1.95
CA GLY A 129 -17.74 -17.39 -2.29
C GLY A 129 -16.50 -16.52 -2.12
N LYS A 130 -16.60 -15.28 -1.61
CA LYS A 130 -15.45 -14.38 -1.41
C LYS A 130 -14.32 -14.94 -0.51
N GLN A 131 -14.63 -15.97 0.29
CA GLN A 131 -13.70 -16.64 1.19
C GLN A 131 -13.02 -17.87 0.59
N LEU A 132 -13.32 -18.24 -0.65
CA LEU A 132 -12.71 -19.38 -1.32
C LEU A 132 -11.21 -19.15 -1.52
N ALA A 133 -10.44 -20.24 -1.51
CA ALA A 133 -9.01 -20.20 -1.82
C ALA A 133 -8.77 -19.69 -3.25
N GLY A 134 -7.61 -19.07 -3.48
CA GLY A 134 -7.25 -18.51 -4.77
C GLY A 134 -7.87 -17.14 -5.08
N ILE A 135 -8.60 -16.53 -4.12
CA ILE A 135 -9.13 -15.17 -4.27
C ILE A 135 -8.23 -14.20 -3.50
N HIS A 136 -7.64 -13.28 -4.22
CA HIS A 136 -6.66 -12.34 -3.68
C HIS A 136 -7.04 -10.89 -3.98
N CYS A 137 -6.56 -9.98 -3.14
CA CYS A 137 -6.43 -8.57 -3.47
C CYS A 137 -4.96 -8.24 -3.70
N LEU A 138 -4.67 -7.23 -4.50
CA LEU A 138 -3.30 -6.77 -4.74
C LEU A 138 -3.13 -5.38 -4.10
N ARG A 139 -2.51 -5.35 -2.92
CA ARG A 139 -2.24 -4.10 -2.19
C ARG A 139 -0.94 -4.11 -1.40
N THR A 140 -0.60 -5.22 -0.75
CA THR A 140 0.53 -5.37 0.16
C THR A 140 1.57 -6.35 -0.39
N ILE A 141 2.77 -6.37 0.19
CA ILE A 141 3.79 -7.39 -0.11
C ILE A 141 3.22 -8.78 0.15
N ALA A 142 2.54 -8.97 1.28
CA ALA A 142 1.96 -10.27 1.63
C ALA A 142 0.91 -10.74 0.61
N ASP A 143 0.08 -9.83 0.09
CA ASP A 143 -0.87 -10.17 -0.97
C ASP A 143 -0.14 -10.68 -2.22
N VAL A 144 0.93 -9.98 -2.64
CA VAL A 144 1.66 -10.38 -3.84
C VAL A 144 2.43 -11.67 -3.64
N ASP A 145 2.99 -11.91 -2.46
CA ASP A 145 3.66 -13.17 -2.13
C ASP A 145 2.68 -14.35 -2.20
N ALA A 146 1.45 -14.17 -1.68
CA ALA A 146 0.37 -15.17 -1.79
C ALA A 146 -0.07 -15.39 -3.25
N ILE A 147 -0.27 -14.30 -4.01
CA ILE A 147 -0.59 -14.39 -5.44
C ILE A 147 0.50 -15.16 -6.20
N ARG A 148 1.77 -14.85 -5.98
CA ARG A 148 2.90 -15.54 -6.63
C ARG A 148 2.92 -17.03 -6.32
N ALA A 149 2.65 -17.41 -5.07
CA ALA A 149 2.59 -18.81 -4.66
C ALA A 149 1.50 -19.57 -5.46
N ASP A 150 0.32 -18.98 -5.61
CA ASP A 150 -0.78 -19.61 -6.35
C ASP A 150 -0.54 -19.58 -7.88
N LEU A 151 0.10 -18.53 -8.40
CA LEU A 151 0.42 -18.44 -9.83
C LEU A 151 1.41 -19.53 -10.29
N ALA A 152 2.28 -20.03 -9.42
CA ALA A 152 3.29 -21.04 -9.76
C ALA A 152 2.69 -22.35 -10.29
N GLY A 153 1.44 -22.68 -9.92
CA GLY A 153 0.72 -23.87 -10.42
C GLY A 153 -0.46 -23.54 -11.33
N ALA A 154 -0.74 -22.26 -11.54
CA ALA A 154 -1.91 -21.84 -12.27
C ALA A 154 -1.69 -21.84 -13.80
N ARG A 155 -2.76 -22.10 -14.54
CA ARG A 155 -2.80 -21.95 -16.01
C ARG A 155 -3.66 -20.75 -16.42
N ARG A 156 -4.58 -20.33 -15.56
CA ARG A 156 -5.56 -19.27 -15.85
C ARG A 156 -5.61 -18.29 -14.69
N LEU A 157 -5.80 -17.02 -15.03
CA LEU A 157 -6.06 -15.95 -14.07
C LEU A 157 -7.29 -15.16 -14.50
N VAL A 158 -8.17 -14.89 -13.56
CA VAL A 158 -9.25 -13.91 -13.72
C VAL A 158 -8.93 -12.68 -12.88
N VAL A 159 -8.92 -11.53 -13.50
CA VAL A 159 -8.74 -10.23 -12.83
C VAL A 159 -10.09 -9.54 -12.78
N VAL A 160 -10.50 -9.08 -11.61
CA VAL A 160 -11.74 -8.31 -11.43
C VAL A 160 -11.42 -6.83 -11.32
N GLY A 161 -11.83 -6.07 -12.32
CA GLY A 161 -11.59 -4.63 -12.48
C GLY A 161 -10.50 -4.31 -13.50
N ALA A 162 -10.86 -3.57 -14.55
CA ALA A 162 -9.96 -3.08 -15.59
C ALA A 162 -9.44 -1.66 -15.29
N GLY A 163 -9.11 -1.36 -14.03
CA GLY A 163 -8.33 -0.19 -13.65
C GLY A 163 -6.83 -0.40 -13.91
N TYR A 164 -6.00 0.62 -13.66
CA TYR A 164 -4.54 0.53 -13.87
C TYR A 164 -3.92 -0.72 -13.23
N ILE A 165 -4.17 -0.96 -11.94
CA ILE A 165 -3.58 -2.09 -11.21
C ILE A 165 -4.02 -3.43 -11.80
N GLY A 166 -5.31 -3.57 -12.15
CA GLY A 166 -5.83 -4.79 -12.76
C GLY A 166 -5.21 -5.06 -14.12
N LEU A 167 -5.09 -4.04 -14.98
CA LEU A 167 -4.45 -4.17 -16.28
C LEU A 167 -2.94 -4.45 -16.18
N GLU A 168 -2.23 -3.85 -15.23
CA GLU A 168 -0.83 -4.13 -14.95
C GLU A 168 -0.62 -5.59 -14.49
N ALA A 169 -1.45 -6.06 -13.55
CA ALA A 169 -1.41 -7.45 -13.08
C ALA A 169 -1.75 -8.44 -14.21
N ALA A 170 -2.74 -8.11 -15.06
CA ALA A 170 -3.10 -8.91 -16.22
C ALA A 170 -1.94 -9.02 -17.22
N ALA A 171 -1.27 -7.90 -17.51
CA ALA A 171 -0.11 -7.89 -18.39
C ALA A 171 1.05 -8.73 -17.81
N CYS A 172 1.34 -8.56 -16.52
CA CYS A 172 2.36 -9.34 -15.82
C CYS A 172 2.05 -10.85 -15.87
N ALA A 173 0.83 -11.25 -15.52
CA ALA A 173 0.43 -12.65 -15.55
C ALA A 173 0.48 -13.24 -16.97
N ARG A 174 0.15 -12.45 -17.99
CA ARG A 174 0.27 -12.88 -19.38
C ARG A 174 1.74 -13.11 -19.78
N GLN A 175 2.67 -12.26 -19.33
CA GLN A 175 4.10 -12.45 -19.54
C GLN A 175 4.63 -13.72 -18.83
N LEU A 176 4.02 -14.09 -17.70
CA LEU A 176 4.30 -15.36 -17.00
C LEU A 176 3.67 -16.58 -17.69
N GLY A 177 2.96 -16.40 -18.83
CA GLY A 177 2.42 -17.49 -19.66
C GLY A 177 1.00 -17.93 -19.31
N LEU A 178 0.30 -17.22 -18.40
CA LEU A 178 -1.07 -17.59 -18.04
C LEU A 178 -2.09 -17.14 -19.12
N ASP A 179 -3.20 -17.87 -19.20
CA ASP A 179 -4.42 -17.42 -19.92
C ASP A 179 -5.16 -16.43 -19.01
N VAL A 180 -5.31 -15.18 -19.45
CA VAL A 180 -5.78 -14.09 -18.61
C VAL A 180 -7.08 -13.51 -19.14
N THR A 181 -8.09 -13.43 -18.26
CA THR A 181 -9.35 -12.74 -18.51
C THR A 181 -9.54 -11.62 -17.47
N VAL A 182 -9.89 -10.43 -17.93
CA VAL A 182 -10.23 -9.28 -17.08
C VAL A 182 -11.71 -9.03 -17.18
N LEU A 183 -12.42 -8.97 -16.04
CA LEU A 183 -13.83 -8.63 -15.93
C LEU A 183 -13.96 -7.18 -15.45
N GLU A 184 -14.72 -6.37 -16.17
CA GLU A 184 -14.97 -4.97 -15.85
C GLU A 184 -16.48 -4.67 -15.87
N ALA A 185 -17.00 -4.16 -14.76
CA ALA A 185 -18.41 -3.81 -14.65
C ALA A 185 -18.81 -2.60 -15.50
N ALA A 186 -17.86 -1.68 -15.74
CA ALA A 186 -18.09 -0.52 -16.59
C ALA A 186 -18.10 -0.90 -18.07
N GLU A 187 -18.49 0.05 -18.91
CA GLU A 187 -18.60 -0.15 -20.37
C GLU A 187 -17.23 -0.22 -21.08
N ARG A 188 -16.16 0.21 -20.45
CA ARG A 188 -14.80 0.23 -20.99
C ARG A 188 -13.73 0.18 -19.92
N PRO A 189 -12.51 -0.31 -20.19
CA PRO A 189 -11.42 -0.26 -19.24
C PRO A 189 -11.04 1.19 -18.92
N LEU A 190 -10.53 1.42 -17.71
CA LEU A 190 -10.11 2.75 -17.21
C LEU A 190 -11.20 3.82 -17.30
N ASN A 191 -12.47 3.43 -17.29
CA ASN A 191 -13.65 4.28 -17.58
C ASN A 191 -13.67 5.61 -16.81
N ARG A 192 -13.18 5.61 -15.55
CA ARG A 192 -13.23 6.77 -14.65
C ARG A 192 -12.02 7.69 -14.74
N VAL A 193 -10.98 7.32 -15.46
CA VAL A 193 -9.66 7.95 -15.35
C VAL A 193 -9.04 8.38 -16.68
N VAL A 194 -9.58 7.91 -17.81
CA VAL A 194 -9.09 8.27 -19.14
C VAL A 194 -10.22 8.51 -20.12
N ALA A 195 -9.92 9.20 -21.24
CA ALA A 195 -10.85 9.38 -22.36
C ALA A 195 -11.10 8.05 -23.11
N PRO A 196 -12.22 7.92 -23.85
CA PRO A 196 -12.59 6.70 -24.57
C PRO A 196 -11.51 6.20 -25.54
N GLU A 197 -10.82 7.11 -26.22
CA GLU A 197 -9.74 6.81 -27.18
C GLU A 197 -8.58 6.07 -26.50
N ILE A 198 -8.22 6.49 -25.28
CA ILE A 198 -7.18 5.85 -24.47
C ILE A 198 -7.67 4.49 -23.96
N SER A 199 -8.93 4.37 -23.52
CA SER A 199 -9.50 3.07 -23.16
C SER A 199 -9.40 2.09 -24.31
N SER A 200 -9.81 2.50 -25.53
CA SER A 200 -9.75 1.68 -26.73
C SER A 200 -8.31 1.30 -27.11
N PHE A 201 -7.33 2.19 -26.85
CA PHE A 201 -5.93 1.85 -27.03
C PHE A 201 -5.48 0.74 -26.10
N TYR A 202 -5.78 0.85 -24.79
CA TYR A 202 -5.46 -0.18 -23.80
C TYR A 202 -6.12 -1.52 -24.12
N GLU A 203 -7.38 -1.51 -24.48
CA GLU A 203 -8.14 -2.71 -24.85
C GLU A 203 -7.47 -3.44 -26.03
N ARG A 204 -7.21 -2.73 -27.13
CA ARG A 204 -6.51 -3.30 -28.30
C ARG A 204 -5.09 -3.77 -27.95
N ARG A 205 -4.36 -3.02 -27.10
CA ARG A 205 -3.01 -3.42 -26.73
C ARG A 205 -3.01 -4.73 -25.93
N HIS A 206 -3.87 -4.84 -24.93
CA HIS A 206 -4.01 -6.05 -24.13
C HIS A 206 -4.52 -7.24 -24.96
N ALA A 207 -5.47 -7.02 -25.86
CA ALA A 207 -5.98 -8.06 -26.75
C ALA A 207 -4.87 -8.62 -27.66
N ARG A 208 -3.99 -7.78 -28.22
CA ARG A 208 -2.84 -8.21 -29.03
C ARG A 208 -1.87 -9.10 -28.26
N GLU A 209 -1.73 -8.87 -26.97
CA GLU A 209 -0.91 -9.70 -26.08
C GLU A 209 -1.66 -10.94 -25.53
N GLY A 210 -2.89 -11.16 -25.96
CA GLY A 210 -3.69 -12.34 -25.60
C GLY A 210 -4.44 -12.21 -24.27
N VAL A 211 -4.64 -11.01 -23.75
CA VAL A 211 -5.53 -10.75 -22.61
C VAL A 211 -6.93 -10.51 -23.10
N ARG A 212 -7.92 -11.24 -22.57
CA ARG A 212 -9.35 -10.99 -22.84
C ARG A 212 -9.88 -9.99 -21.83
N ILE A 213 -10.42 -8.87 -22.30
CA ILE A 213 -11.12 -7.90 -21.45
C ILE A 213 -12.62 -8.01 -21.78
N LEU A 214 -13.42 -8.30 -20.76
CA LEU A 214 -14.89 -8.38 -20.86
C LEU A 214 -15.45 -7.23 -20.03
N CYS A 215 -16.02 -6.25 -20.74
CA CYS A 215 -16.69 -5.10 -20.13
C CYS A 215 -18.18 -5.36 -19.94
N ARG A 216 -18.83 -4.59 -19.05
CA ARG A 216 -20.24 -4.74 -18.64
C ARG A 216 -20.51 -6.08 -17.92
N GLU A 217 -19.46 -6.67 -17.35
CA GLU A 217 -19.51 -7.92 -16.60
C GLU A 217 -19.40 -7.65 -15.10
N THR A 218 -20.49 -7.90 -14.38
CA THR A 218 -20.53 -7.75 -12.91
C THR A 218 -20.36 -9.11 -12.26
N VAL A 219 -19.36 -9.23 -11.40
CA VAL A 219 -19.15 -10.45 -10.60
C VAL A 219 -20.22 -10.53 -9.53
N THR A 220 -21.02 -11.57 -9.54
CA THR A 220 -22.09 -11.82 -8.57
C THR A 220 -21.76 -12.92 -7.56
N GLY A 221 -20.67 -13.65 -7.77
CA GLY A 221 -20.23 -14.72 -6.89
C GLY A 221 -18.98 -15.42 -7.40
N TYR A 222 -18.35 -16.18 -6.51
CA TYR A 222 -17.28 -17.11 -6.82
C TYR A 222 -17.76 -18.54 -6.55
N LEU A 223 -17.44 -19.46 -7.45
CA LEU A 223 -17.78 -20.88 -7.34
C LEU A 223 -16.48 -21.67 -7.25
N GLY A 224 -16.45 -22.68 -6.38
CA GLY A 224 -15.33 -23.62 -6.22
C GLY A 224 -15.55 -24.92 -6.97
#